data_ab57c20842e0b2487444e57c5a4f6d77
#
_entry.id   ab57c20842e0b2487444e57c5a4f6d77
#
_cell.length_a   1.000
_cell.length_b   1.000
_cell.length_c   1.000
_cell.angle_alpha   90.00
_cell.angle_beta   90.00
_cell.angle_gamma   90.00
#
_symmetry.space_group_name_H-M   'P 1'
#
loop_
_entity.id
_entity.type
_entity.pdbx_description
1 polymer ?
#
loop_
_entity_poly.entity_id
_entity_poly.type
_entity_poly.pdbx_seq_one_letter_code
_entity_poly.pdbx_strand_id
1 'polypeptide(L)'
;YFIYIDLKMTSHQKVKYVLGVETSCDDTAIGIIDSSKNIKANIVLNQNNYHKEFGGIVPEIAARAHLSFIDIALKKALTKAKIKLEEIDLFCSTGGPGLIGGLIVGNTFCKTLAWSFQKPFLAINHLEGHALTARLLYDDLNYPFLLLLVSGGHTQLIAVLNYGVYIRIGTTLDDSAGETFDKAAKMMGLDQPGGPLIEKLSKEGDENFFKFPKPLYKAKSPNFSFSGLKTAFSKTVNNVDINNNKHNLAASLQKTISDCLLDRTK
;
A
#
# COMPACT_ATOMS: atom_id res chain seq x y z
N TYR A 1 -0.36 -4.89 23.61
CA TYR A 1 0.88 -4.88 24.40
C TYR A 1 2.03 -4.48 23.49
N PHE A 2 2.37 -3.18 23.47
CA PHE A 2 3.60 -2.69 22.86
C PHE A 2 4.73 -2.99 23.83
N ILE A 3 5.66 -3.87 23.47
CA ILE A 3 6.93 -3.95 24.15
C ILE A 3 7.73 -2.74 23.65
N TYR A 4 7.76 -1.70 24.45
CA TYR A 4 8.72 -0.61 24.34
C TYR A 4 10.08 -1.23 24.65
N ILE A 5 10.80 -1.64 23.60
CA ILE A 5 12.22 -1.95 23.78
C ILE A 5 12.89 -0.59 23.84
N ASP A 6 13.18 -0.18 25.08
CA ASP A 6 14.08 0.94 25.36
C ASP A 6 15.46 0.56 24.79
N LEU A 7 15.64 0.81 23.50
CA LEU A 7 16.95 0.76 22.87
C LEU A 7 17.73 1.90 23.49
N LYS A 8 18.40 1.62 24.62
CA LYS A 8 19.57 2.40 25.04
C LYS A 8 20.60 2.31 23.91
N MET A 9 20.35 3.03 22.83
CA MET A 9 21.38 3.41 21.90
C MET A 9 22.38 4.21 22.75
N THR A 10 23.53 3.61 22.98
CA THR A 10 24.65 4.35 23.54
C THR A 10 24.79 5.62 22.72
N SER A 11 24.81 6.77 23.35
CA SER A 11 24.56 8.13 22.87
C SER A 11 25.46 8.63 21.73
N HIS A 12 26.12 7.77 20.96
CA HIS A 12 27.17 8.18 20.00
C HIS A 12 27.15 7.43 18.66
N GLN A 13 26.28 6.46 18.42
CA GLN A 13 26.23 5.80 17.10
C GLN A 13 25.25 6.53 16.18
N LYS A 14 25.77 7.38 15.30
CA LYS A 14 24.99 8.09 14.28
C LYS A 14 24.55 7.05 13.22
N VAL A 15 23.24 6.76 13.16
CA VAL A 15 22.66 5.91 12.12
C VAL A 15 22.92 6.55 10.76
N LYS A 16 23.65 5.89 9.88
CA LYS A 16 23.97 6.37 8.53
C LYS A 16 23.03 5.76 7.50
N TYR A 17 22.82 4.45 7.56
CA TYR A 17 21.95 3.73 6.63
C TYR A 17 20.93 2.87 7.34
N VAL A 18 19.69 2.91 6.84
CA VAL A 18 18.56 2.08 7.29
C VAL A 18 18.09 1.21 6.13
N LEU A 19 17.94 -0.08 6.38
CA LEU A 19 17.36 -1.03 5.45
C LEU A 19 15.97 -1.44 5.93
N GLY A 20 14.97 -1.31 5.05
CA GLY A 20 13.58 -1.73 5.30
C GLY A 20 13.18 -2.88 4.38
N VAL A 21 12.47 -3.87 4.94
CA VAL A 21 11.91 -5.02 4.24
C VAL A 21 10.38 -4.99 4.32
N GLU A 22 9.71 -5.10 3.18
CA GLU A 22 8.24 -5.16 3.09
C GLU A 22 7.82 -6.43 2.38
N THR A 23 7.01 -7.25 3.07
CA THR A 23 6.48 -8.54 2.59
C THR A 23 5.07 -8.80 3.10
N SER A 24 4.31 -7.76 3.37
CA SER A 24 3.00 -7.89 4.04
C SER A 24 1.88 -8.43 3.14
N CYS A 25 2.04 -8.40 1.81
CA CYS A 25 1.01 -8.83 0.87
C CYS A 25 1.60 -9.66 -0.29
N ASP A 26 1.72 -9.11 -1.49
CA ASP A 26 2.12 -9.79 -2.72
C ASP A 26 3.37 -9.17 -3.38
N ASP A 27 3.92 -8.13 -2.80
CA ASP A 27 5.17 -7.53 -3.24
C ASP A 27 6.29 -7.83 -2.25
N THR A 28 7.46 -8.24 -2.77
CA THR A 28 8.69 -8.31 -1.99
C THR A 28 9.49 -7.05 -2.24
N ALA A 29 9.59 -6.19 -1.24
CA ALA A 29 10.31 -4.93 -1.42
C ALA A 29 11.43 -4.74 -0.40
N ILE A 30 12.54 -4.10 -0.86
CA ILE A 30 13.63 -3.65 -0.01
C ILE A 30 13.99 -2.21 -0.36
N GLY A 31 13.91 -1.36 0.66
CA GLY A 31 14.32 0.04 0.61
C GLY A 31 15.57 0.29 1.44
N ILE A 32 16.44 1.19 0.97
CA ILE A 32 17.60 1.68 1.74
C ILE A 32 17.58 3.20 1.69
N ILE A 33 17.63 3.82 2.86
CA ILE A 33 17.70 5.28 3.01
C ILE A 33 18.92 5.67 3.84
N ASP A 34 19.43 6.89 3.64
CA ASP A 34 20.45 7.47 4.51
C ASP A 34 19.84 8.41 5.57
N SER A 35 20.70 8.88 6.51
CA SER A 35 20.29 9.79 7.58
C SER A 35 19.77 11.15 7.10
N SER A 36 20.01 11.51 5.84
CA SER A 36 19.51 12.73 5.21
C SER A 36 18.23 12.47 4.42
N LYS A 37 17.54 11.33 4.64
CA LYS A 37 16.32 10.88 3.95
C LYS A 37 16.50 10.60 2.46
N ASN A 38 17.72 10.53 1.92
CA ASN A 38 17.90 10.17 0.53
C ASN A 38 17.62 8.69 0.31
N ILE A 39 16.80 8.38 -0.67
CA ILE A 39 16.50 7.01 -1.10
C ILE A 39 17.69 6.49 -1.89
N LYS A 40 18.50 5.60 -1.29
CA LYS A 40 19.65 4.97 -1.92
C LYS A 40 19.25 3.82 -2.81
N ALA A 41 18.24 3.06 -2.39
CA ALA A 41 17.62 2.01 -3.18
C ALA A 41 16.13 1.89 -2.83
N ASN A 42 15.34 1.56 -3.85
CA ASN A 42 13.96 1.09 -3.73
C ASN A 42 13.80 -0.01 -4.78
N ILE A 43 13.67 -1.24 -4.33
CA ILE A 43 13.51 -2.46 -5.15
C ILE A 43 12.18 -3.07 -4.78
N VAL A 44 11.34 -3.31 -5.78
CA VAL A 44 10.06 -4.01 -5.65
C VAL A 44 10.04 -5.16 -6.65
N LEU A 45 9.77 -6.35 -6.18
CA LEU A 45 9.58 -7.56 -6.98
C LEU A 45 8.14 -8.03 -6.76
N ASN A 46 7.29 -7.83 -7.77
CA ASN A 46 5.88 -8.21 -7.68
C ASN A 46 5.67 -9.70 -7.98
N GLN A 47 4.56 -10.21 -7.48
CA GLN A 47 4.16 -11.60 -7.62
C GLN A 47 2.94 -11.79 -8.54
N ASN A 48 2.58 -10.80 -9.37
CA ASN A 48 1.37 -10.81 -10.20
C ASN A 48 1.21 -12.09 -11.01
N ASN A 49 2.30 -12.60 -11.61
CA ASN A 49 2.27 -13.81 -12.43
C ASN A 49 1.93 -15.07 -11.63
N TYR A 50 2.24 -15.10 -10.31
CA TYR A 50 1.95 -16.25 -9.46
C TYR A 50 0.48 -16.32 -9.04
N HIS A 51 -0.23 -15.19 -9.07
CA HIS A 51 -1.60 -15.07 -8.60
C HIS A 51 -2.64 -14.96 -9.72
N LYS A 52 -2.20 -14.73 -10.96
CA LYS A 52 -3.06 -14.46 -12.12
C LYS A 52 -4.13 -15.54 -12.33
N GLU A 53 -3.75 -16.82 -12.25
CA GLU A 53 -4.66 -17.95 -12.47
C GLU A 53 -5.75 -18.09 -11.39
N PHE A 54 -5.49 -17.53 -10.18
CA PHE A 54 -6.42 -17.61 -9.06
C PHE A 54 -7.37 -16.42 -8.98
N GLY A 55 -7.15 -15.38 -9.81
CA GLY A 55 -7.96 -14.18 -9.81
C GLY A 55 -7.92 -13.38 -8.50
N GLY A 56 -6.82 -13.51 -7.74
CA GLY A 56 -6.57 -12.84 -6.47
C GLY A 56 -5.38 -13.44 -5.74
N ILE A 57 -4.94 -12.80 -4.65
CA ILE A 57 -3.75 -13.22 -3.89
C ILE A 57 -4.05 -14.50 -3.10
N VAL A 58 -3.20 -15.51 -3.27
CA VAL A 58 -3.20 -16.75 -2.48
C VAL A 58 -2.11 -16.65 -1.42
N PRO A 59 -2.44 -16.57 -0.11
CA PRO A 59 -1.48 -16.26 0.94
C PRO A 59 -0.29 -17.23 1.02
N GLU A 60 -0.50 -18.52 0.80
CA GLU A 60 0.57 -19.52 0.83
C GLU A 60 1.53 -19.37 -0.36
N ILE A 61 1.00 -19.08 -1.55
CA ILE A 61 1.81 -18.81 -2.75
C ILE A 61 2.64 -17.55 -2.52
N ALA A 62 2.02 -16.50 -1.96
CA ALA A 62 2.71 -15.26 -1.63
C ALA A 62 3.88 -15.50 -0.67
N ALA A 63 3.68 -16.27 0.41
CA ALA A 63 4.73 -16.58 1.37
C ALA A 63 5.92 -17.31 0.72
N ARG A 64 5.65 -18.30 -0.15
CA ARG A 64 6.69 -19.04 -0.89
C ARG A 64 7.44 -18.16 -1.89
N ALA A 65 6.73 -17.27 -2.58
CA ALA A 65 7.35 -16.33 -3.52
C ALA A 65 8.24 -15.32 -2.80
N HIS A 66 7.86 -14.85 -1.61
CA HIS A 66 8.73 -14.00 -0.78
C HIS A 66 10.06 -14.70 -0.47
N LEU A 67 10.06 -15.97 -0.11
CA LEU A 67 11.28 -16.74 0.13
C LEU A 67 12.19 -16.79 -1.09
N SER A 68 11.61 -16.87 -2.29
CA SER A 68 12.37 -16.92 -3.54
C SER A 68 12.90 -15.54 -3.99
N PHE A 69 12.30 -14.46 -3.54
CA PHE A 69 12.60 -13.11 -4.02
C PHE A 69 13.45 -12.27 -3.06
N ILE A 70 13.41 -12.57 -1.75
CA ILE A 70 13.94 -11.66 -0.73
C ILE A 70 15.46 -11.48 -0.83
N ASP A 71 16.22 -12.53 -1.13
CA ASP A 71 17.67 -12.46 -1.31
C ASP A 71 18.05 -11.74 -2.61
N ILE A 72 17.24 -11.93 -3.68
CA ILE A 72 17.39 -11.24 -4.96
C ILE A 72 17.15 -9.74 -4.77
N ALA A 73 16.08 -9.38 -4.04
CA ALA A 73 15.75 -8.00 -3.73
C ALA A 73 16.87 -7.34 -2.91
N LEU A 74 17.43 -8.05 -1.91
CA LEU A 74 18.56 -7.55 -1.11
C LEU A 74 19.78 -7.28 -1.97
N LYS A 75 20.21 -8.24 -2.78
CA LYS A 75 21.37 -8.09 -3.68
C LYS A 75 21.20 -6.89 -4.62
N LYS A 76 20.03 -6.75 -5.23
CA LYS A 76 19.71 -5.61 -6.09
C LYS A 76 19.74 -4.28 -5.33
N ALA A 77 19.20 -4.24 -4.10
CA ALA A 77 19.17 -3.03 -3.29
C ALA A 77 20.58 -2.58 -2.89
N LEU A 78 21.44 -3.48 -2.41
CA LEU A 78 22.82 -3.17 -2.05
C LEU A 78 23.62 -2.70 -3.28
N THR A 79 23.47 -3.40 -4.42
CA THR A 79 24.13 -3.00 -5.67
C THR A 79 23.71 -1.60 -6.12
N LYS A 80 22.40 -1.31 -6.08
CA LYS A 80 21.86 0.01 -6.46
C LYS A 80 22.30 1.11 -5.50
N ALA A 81 22.32 0.83 -4.21
CA ALA A 81 22.79 1.75 -3.18
C ALA A 81 24.32 1.96 -3.21
N LYS A 82 25.07 1.03 -3.81
CA LYS A 82 26.55 0.99 -3.81
C LYS A 82 27.13 0.93 -2.39
N ILE A 83 26.49 0.15 -1.52
CA ILE A 83 26.92 -0.06 -0.14
C ILE A 83 27.02 -1.57 0.15
N LYS A 84 27.78 -1.92 1.19
CA LYS A 84 27.86 -3.28 1.71
C LYS A 84 26.84 -3.48 2.83
N LEU A 85 26.48 -4.74 3.10
CA LEU A 85 25.51 -5.08 4.12
C LEU A 85 25.97 -4.70 5.54
N GLU A 86 27.29 -4.76 5.80
CA GLU A 86 27.93 -4.35 7.05
C GLU A 86 27.78 -2.86 7.37
N GLU A 87 27.54 -2.03 6.35
CA GLU A 87 27.37 -0.58 6.48
C GLU A 87 25.96 -0.18 6.91
N ILE A 88 25.01 -1.15 6.94
CA ILE A 88 23.66 -0.92 7.45
C ILE A 88 23.70 -0.81 8.97
N ASP A 89 23.14 0.25 9.52
CA ASP A 89 23.12 0.52 10.97
C ASP A 89 21.83 0.13 11.65
N LEU A 90 20.72 0.09 10.91
CA LEU A 90 19.40 -0.29 11.42
C LEU A 90 18.66 -1.13 10.39
N PHE A 91 18.12 -2.26 10.83
CA PHE A 91 17.25 -3.12 10.02
C PHE A 91 15.82 -2.96 10.47
N CYS A 92 14.91 -2.79 9.52
CA CYS A 92 13.48 -2.65 9.76
C CYS A 92 12.69 -3.63 8.90
N SER A 93 11.57 -4.13 9.38
CA SER A 93 10.62 -4.84 8.54
C SER A 93 9.19 -4.56 8.96
N THR A 94 8.25 -4.74 8.02
CA THR A 94 6.82 -4.64 8.34
C THR A 94 6.42 -5.75 9.30
N GLY A 95 5.94 -5.35 10.49
CA GLY A 95 5.49 -6.26 11.54
C GLY A 95 4.00 -6.61 11.48
N GLY A 96 3.23 -5.85 10.68
CA GLY A 96 1.79 -5.98 10.48
C GLY A 96 1.09 -4.63 10.37
N PRO A 97 -0.20 -4.61 9.96
CA PRO A 97 -0.99 -5.75 9.49
C PRO A 97 -0.53 -6.26 8.13
N GLY A 98 -0.95 -7.50 7.78
CA GLY A 98 -0.64 -8.14 6.51
C GLY A 98 -0.87 -9.65 6.54
N LEU A 99 -0.55 -10.33 5.44
CA LEU A 99 -0.63 -11.78 5.32
C LEU A 99 0.44 -12.43 6.21
N ILE A 100 0.02 -13.25 7.17
CA ILE A 100 0.90 -13.77 8.22
C ILE A 100 2.13 -14.50 7.67
N GLY A 101 1.98 -15.30 6.61
CA GLY A 101 3.09 -16.02 5.98
C GLY A 101 4.16 -15.08 5.43
N GLY A 102 3.78 -14.03 4.72
CA GLY A 102 4.69 -13.01 4.22
C GLY A 102 5.37 -12.24 5.36
N LEU A 103 4.60 -11.80 6.36
CA LEU A 103 5.14 -11.12 7.54
C LEU A 103 6.20 -11.95 8.26
N ILE A 104 5.97 -13.26 8.44
CA ILE A 104 6.95 -14.18 9.04
C ILE A 104 8.24 -14.21 8.22
N VAL A 105 8.15 -14.31 6.90
CA VAL A 105 9.33 -14.34 6.02
C VAL A 105 10.16 -13.07 6.17
N GLY A 106 9.55 -11.90 5.98
CA GLY A 106 10.26 -10.62 6.03
C GLY A 106 10.86 -10.32 7.42
N ASN A 107 10.07 -10.55 8.48
CA ASN A 107 10.54 -10.33 9.85
C ASN A 107 11.70 -11.28 10.22
N THR A 108 11.58 -12.58 9.92
CA THR A 108 12.63 -13.54 10.25
C THR A 108 13.91 -13.23 9.49
N PHE A 109 13.81 -12.97 8.19
CA PHE A 109 14.93 -12.57 7.35
C PHE A 109 15.65 -11.34 7.90
N CYS A 110 14.89 -10.28 8.15
CA CYS A 110 15.43 -9.00 8.61
C CYS A 110 16.05 -9.09 10.03
N LYS A 111 15.39 -9.80 10.95
CA LYS A 111 15.92 -10.10 12.30
C LYS A 111 17.21 -10.91 12.25
N THR A 112 17.30 -11.90 11.36
CA THR A 112 18.49 -12.72 11.20
C THR A 112 19.68 -11.88 10.74
N LEU A 113 19.45 -10.96 9.76
CA LEU A 113 20.48 -10.03 9.33
C LEU A 113 20.91 -9.12 10.48
N ALA A 114 19.97 -8.49 11.17
CA ALA A 114 20.25 -7.61 12.30
C ALA A 114 21.09 -8.32 13.37
N TRP A 115 20.71 -9.55 13.72
CA TRP A 115 21.43 -10.35 14.69
C TRP A 115 22.84 -10.74 14.23
N SER A 116 22.98 -11.17 12.96
CA SER A 116 24.29 -11.58 12.39
C SER A 116 25.29 -10.43 12.35
N PHE A 117 24.83 -9.21 12.13
CA PHE A 117 25.67 -8.01 12.09
C PHE A 117 25.69 -7.22 13.41
N GLN A 118 25.07 -7.76 14.48
CA GLN A 118 24.95 -7.10 15.80
C GLN A 118 24.39 -5.67 15.69
N LYS A 119 23.40 -5.50 14.83
CA LYS A 119 22.69 -4.22 14.59
C LYS A 119 21.27 -4.28 15.17
N PRO A 120 20.68 -3.12 15.51
CA PRO A 120 19.30 -3.05 15.97
C PRO A 120 18.31 -3.47 14.88
N PHE A 121 17.17 -4.02 15.33
CA PHE A 121 16.01 -4.35 14.52
C PHE A 121 14.78 -3.62 15.01
N LEU A 122 13.95 -3.11 14.08
CA LEU A 122 12.67 -2.47 14.38
C LEU A 122 11.56 -3.05 13.51
N ALA A 123 10.49 -3.54 14.15
CA ALA A 123 9.26 -3.91 13.47
C ALA A 123 8.38 -2.66 13.28
N ILE A 124 7.99 -2.37 12.04
CA ILE A 124 7.20 -1.19 11.67
C ILE A 124 5.77 -1.61 11.38
N ASN A 125 4.81 -0.81 11.83
CA ASN A 125 3.42 -0.96 11.41
C ASN A 125 3.27 -0.58 9.93
N HIS A 126 2.65 -1.46 9.13
CA HIS A 126 2.46 -1.28 7.69
C HIS A 126 1.74 0.04 7.35
N LEU A 127 0.67 0.37 8.08
CA LEU A 127 -0.10 1.59 7.84
C LEU A 127 0.67 2.85 8.28
N GLU A 128 1.51 2.74 9.31
CA GLU A 128 2.42 3.81 9.71
C GLU A 128 3.50 4.06 8.64
N GLY A 129 4.01 3.00 8.01
CA GLY A 129 4.91 3.11 6.86
C GLY A 129 4.28 3.94 5.73
N HIS A 130 3.01 3.66 5.39
CA HIS A 130 2.27 4.46 4.42
C HIS A 130 2.08 5.91 4.89
N ALA A 131 1.69 6.13 6.15
CA ALA A 131 1.45 7.46 6.71
C ALA A 131 2.68 8.36 6.66
N LEU A 132 3.87 7.80 6.93
CA LEU A 132 5.10 8.54 7.03
C LEU A 132 5.83 8.73 5.68
N THR A 133 5.43 8.00 4.63
CA THR A 133 6.04 8.10 3.29
C THR A 133 6.00 9.54 2.75
N ALA A 134 4.91 10.27 2.98
CA ALA A 134 4.79 11.65 2.55
C ALA A 134 5.87 12.56 3.19
N ARG A 135 6.24 12.31 4.45
CA ARG A 135 7.29 13.05 5.16
C ARG A 135 8.71 12.72 4.69
N LEU A 136 8.89 11.65 3.95
CA LEU A 136 10.15 11.35 3.28
C LEU A 136 10.36 12.28 2.06
N LEU A 137 9.26 12.68 1.40
CA LEU A 137 9.28 13.47 0.17
C LEU A 137 9.08 14.98 0.41
N TYR A 138 8.37 15.35 1.50
CA TYR A 138 8.00 16.72 1.81
C TYR A 138 8.49 17.10 3.21
N ASP A 139 9.55 17.88 3.28
CA ASP A 139 10.16 18.31 4.56
C ASP A 139 9.28 19.28 5.35
N ASP A 140 8.39 20.00 4.68
CA ASP A 140 7.45 20.97 5.24
C ASP A 140 6.16 20.34 5.80
N LEU A 141 5.95 19.03 5.61
CA LEU A 141 4.80 18.32 6.17
C LEU A 141 4.96 18.13 7.68
N ASN A 142 4.45 19.08 8.43
CA ASN A 142 4.46 19.07 9.90
C ASN A 142 3.23 18.40 10.49
N TYR A 143 3.33 17.98 11.76
CA TYR A 143 2.18 17.52 12.54
C TYR A 143 1.34 18.71 13.05
N PRO A 144 0.03 18.57 13.22
CA PRO A 144 -0.80 17.46 12.77
C PRO A 144 -1.12 17.56 11.27
N PHE A 145 -1.41 16.42 10.62
CA PHE A 145 -1.93 16.40 9.26
C PHE A 145 -3.01 15.32 9.08
N LEU A 146 -3.85 15.49 8.06
CA LEU A 146 -4.86 14.51 7.68
C LEU A 146 -4.29 13.57 6.63
N LEU A 147 -4.34 12.27 6.89
CA LEU A 147 -3.98 11.22 5.96
C LEU A 147 -5.24 10.60 5.36
N LEU A 148 -5.36 10.63 4.06
CA LEU A 148 -6.27 9.78 3.30
C LEU A 148 -5.49 8.55 2.83
N LEU A 149 -5.69 7.42 3.51
CA LEU A 149 -5.09 6.14 3.16
C LEU A 149 -6.02 5.39 2.21
N VAL A 150 -5.58 5.15 0.97
CA VAL A 150 -6.32 4.43 -0.07
C VAL A 150 -5.45 3.33 -0.64
N SER A 151 -5.88 2.09 -0.50
CA SER A 151 -5.17 0.91 -1.00
C SER A 151 -6.15 -0.20 -1.42
N GLY A 152 -5.63 -1.35 -1.84
CA GLY A 152 -6.43 -2.54 -2.13
C GLY A 152 -7.23 -3.04 -0.92
N GLY A 153 -6.67 -2.95 0.29
CA GLY A 153 -7.32 -3.44 1.53
C GLY A 153 -7.92 -2.34 2.42
N HIS A 154 -7.54 -1.08 2.23
CA HIS A 154 -7.89 -0.02 3.17
C HIS A 154 -8.38 1.24 2.46
N THR A 155 -9.42 1.86 3.03
CA THR A 155 -9.82 3.24 2.73
C THR A 155 -10.17 3.90 4.04
N GLN A 156 -9.28 4.77 4.53
CA GLN A 156 -9.37 5.36 5.86
C GLN A 156 -8.98 6.84 5.86
N LEU A 157 -9.64 7.61 6.72
CA LEU A 157 -9.20 8.95 7.14
C LEU A 157 -8.56 8.85 8.52
N ILE A 158 -7.34 9.33 8.63
CA ILE A 158 -6.54 9.25 9.86
C ILE A 158 -5.98 10.63 10.18
N ALA A 159 -6.26 11.14 11.38
CA ALA A 159 -5.53 12.28 11.90
C ALA A 159 -4.19 11.80 12.46
N VAL A 160 -3.11 12.29 11.88
CA VAL A 160 -1.75 12.05 12.33
C VAL A 160 -1.34 13.22 13.21
N LEU A 161 -1.48 13.06 14.52
CA LEU A 161 -1.28 14.15 15.48
C LEU A 161 0.19 14.35 15.83
N ASN A 162 0.96 13.26 15.88
CA ASN A 162 2.40 13.24 16.12
C ASN A 162 2.95 11.88 15.69
N TYR A 163 4.26 11.69 15.75
CA TYR A 163 4.88 10.39 15.58
C TYR A 163 4.30 9.38 16.57
N GLY A 164 3.83 8.23 16.07
CA GLY A 164 3.19 7.20 16.88
C GLY A 164 1.78 7.55 17.41
N VAL A 165 1.21 8.72 17.08
CA VAL A 165 -0.09 9.16 17.60
C VAL A 165 -1.07 9.36 16.45
N TYR A 166 -1.92 8.35 16.25
CA TYR A 166 -2.88 8.26 15.15
C TYR A 166 -4.31 8.14 15.67
N ILE A 167 -5.24 8.90 15.09
CA ILE A 167 -6.67 8.78 15.36
C ILE A 167 -7.38 8.47 14.05
N ARG A 168 -7.98 7.29 13.94
CA ARG A 168 -8.83 6.94 12.82
C ARG A 168 -10.16 7.71 12.91
N ILE A 169 -10.36 8.66 12.00
CA ILE A 169 -11.56 9.51 11.92
C ILE A 169 -12.66 8.77 11.18
N GLY A 170 -12.33 8.12 10.06
CA GLY A 170 -13.28 7.39 9.22
C GLY A 170 -12.65 6.18 8.55
N THR A 171 -13.49 5.24 8.13
CA THR A 171 -13.07 4.02 7.42
C THR A 171 -14.16 3.61 6.44
N THR A 172 -13.80 2.77 5.46
CA THR A 172 -14.85 2.13 4.66
C THR A 172 -15.66 1.15 5.50
N LEU A 173 -16.98 1.13 5.26
CA LEU A 173 -17.93 0.24 5.93
C LEU A 173 -18.08 -1.10 5.20
N ASP A 174 -17.57 -1.18 3.99
CA ASP A 174 -17.67 -2.34 3.10
C ASP A 174 -16.39 -2.49 2.24
N ASP A 175 -16.49 -2.57 0.93
CA ASP A 175 -15.33 -2.68 0.04
C ASP A 175 -14.40 -1.45 0.20
N SER A 176 -13.10 -1.64 0.04
CA SER A 176 -12.15 -0.52 -0.12
C SER A 176 -12.24 0.08 -1.52
N ALA A 177 -11.68 1.28 -1.71
CA ALA A 177 -11.63 1.89 -3.03
C ALA A 177 -10.81 1.06 -4.02
N GLY A 178 -9.64 0.54 -3.62
CA GLY A 178 -8.81 -0.31 -4.47
C GLY A 178 -9.50 -1.62 -4.82
N GLU A 179 -10.12 -2.29 -3.85
CA GLU A 179 -10.92 -3.49 -4.09
C GLU A 179 -12.09 -3.22 -5.05
N THR A 180 -12.69 -2.02 -4.98
CA THR A 180 -13.76 -1.61 -5.91
C THR A 180 -13.22 -1.49 -7.33
N PHE A 181 -12.03 -0.91 -7.52
CA PHE A 181 -11.35 -0.87 -8.83
C PHE A 181 -11.05 -2.28 -9.36
N ASP A 182 -10.52 -3.17 -8.53
CA ASP A 182 -10.16 -4.54 -8.92
C ASP A 182 -11.39 -5.35 -9.33
N LYS A 183 -12.48 -5.26 -8.55
CA LYS A 183 -13.75 -5.92 -8.86
C LYS A 183 -14.37 -5.37 -10.15
N ALA A 184 -14.33 -4.06 -10.35
CA ALA A 184 -14.83 -3.44 -11.57
C ALA A 184 -13.99 -3.84 -12.81
N ALA A 185 -12.68 -3.87 -12.70
CA ALA A 185 -11.80 -4.35 -13.76
C ALA A 185 -12.12 -5.80 -14.14
N LYS A 186 -12.30 -6.68 -13.15
CA LYS A 186 -12.70 -8.07 -13.38
C LYS A 186 -14.05 -8.17 -14.12
N MET A 187 -15.04 -7.34 -13.77
CA MET A 187 -16.34 -7.29 -14.47
C MET A 187 -16.20 -6.84 -15.93
N MET A 188 -15.19 -6.03 -16.23
CA MET A 188 -14.86 -5.59 -17.60
C MET A 188 -13.94 -6.57 -18.36
N GLY A 189 -13.59 -7.72 -17.77
CA GLY A 189 -12.67 -8.70 -18.37
C GLY A 189 -11.20 -8.24 -18.39
N LEU A 190 -10.81 -7.31 -17.52
CA LEU A 190 -9.44 -6.83 -17.40
C LEU A 190 -8.64 -7.65 -16.39
N ASP A 191 -7.31 -7.66 -16.57
CA ASP A 191 -6.36 -8.28 -15.63
C ASP A 191 -6.27 -7.49 -14.31
N GLN A 192 -5.55 -8.03 -13.33
CA GLN A 192 -5.25 -7.36 -12.05
C GLN A 192 -3.75 -6.96 -11.99
N PRO A 193 -3.42 -5.89 -11.28
CA PRO A 193 -4.30 -4.99 -10.50
C PRO A 193 -5.18 -4.10 -11.39
N GLY A 194 -6.45 -3.93 -11.01
CA GLY A 194 -7.46 -3.25 -11.82
C GLY A 194 -7.30 -1.73 -11.88
N GLY A 195 -6.86 -1.11 -10.78
CA GLY A 195 -6.74 0.34 -10.68
C GLY A 195 -5.96 0.99 -11.82
N PRO A 196 -4.71 0.58 -12.11
CA PRO A 196 -3.92 1.13 -13.22
C PRO A 196 -4.54 0.92 -14.60
N LEU A 197 -5.26 -0.21 -14.80
CA LEU A 197 -5.93 -0.50 -16.07
C LEU A 197 -7.17 0.38 -16.26
N ILE A 198 -7.97 0.56 -15.21
CA ILE A 198 -9.11 1.48 -15.22
C ILE A 198 -8.62 2.92 -15.47
N GLU A 199 -7.55 3.36 -14.78
CA GLU A 199 -6.96 4.69 -15.02
C GLU A 199 -6.52 4.87 -16.46
N LYS A 200 -5.86 3.88 -17.06
CA LYS A 200 -5.44 3.96 -18.46
C LYS A 200 -6.62 4.12 -19.41
N LEU A 201 -7.68 3.33 -19.22
CA LEU A 201 -8.88 3.41 -20.05
C LEU A 201 -9.66 4.71 -19.84
N SER A 202 -9.70 5.22 -18.60
CA SER A 202 -10.45 6.42 -18.25
C SER A 202 -9.98 7.68 -18.96
N LYS A 203 -8.70 7.73 -19.37
CA LYS A 203 -8.09 8.87 -20.08
C LYS A 203 -8.75 9.18 -21.43
N GLU A 204 -9.39 8.17 -22.03
CA GLU A 204 -10.03 8.28 -23.36
C GLU A 204 -11.56 8.26 -23.28
N GLY A 205 -12.14 8.27 -22.07
CA GLY A 205 -13.57 8.19 -21.84
C GLY A 205 -14.20 9.46 -21.31
N ASP A 206 -15.51 9.56 -21.47
CA ASP A 206 -16.33 10.63 -20.85
C ASP A 206 -16.68 10.23 -19.41
N GLU A 207 -16.20 11.00 -18.44
CA GLU A 207 -16.44 10.78 -17.02
C GLU A 207 -17.90 11.00 -16.59
N ASN A 208 -18.72 11.64 -17.41
CA ASN A 208 -20.12 11.95 -17.14
C ASN A 208 -21.11 11.07 -17.93
N PHE A 209 -20.59 10.13 -18.75
CA PHE A 209 -21.42 9.29 -19.61
C PHE A 209 -22.37 8.37 -18.81
N PHE A 210 -21.82 7.69 -17.77
CA PHE A 210 -22.63 6.88 -16.87
C PHE A 210 -22.78 7.59 -15.51
N LYS A 211 -24.00 7.64 -14.98
CA LYS A 211 -24.28 8.23 -13.67
C LYS A 211 -24.35 7.12 -12.63
N PHE A 212 -23.27 6.93 -11.89
CA PHE A 212 -23.23 5.99 -10.77
C PHE A 212 -23.65 6.63 -9.44
N PRO A 213 -24.24 5.86 -8.52
CA PRO A 213 -24.55 6.35 -7.18
C PRO A 213 -23.26 6.64 -6.41
N LYS A 214 -23.30 7.67 -5.58
CA LYS A 214 -22.23 8.05 -4.65
C LYS A 214 -22.68 7.68 -3.23
N PRO A 215 -22.34 6.48 -2.70
CA PRO A 215 -22.77 6.08 -1.37
C PRO A 215 -22.30 7.07 -0.30
N LEU A 216 -23.14 7.32 0.68
CA LEU A 216 -22.91 8.28 1.78
C LEU A 216 -22.63 9.72 1.34
N TYR A 217 -22.89 10.09 0.08
CA TYR A 217 -22.66 11.46 -0.40
C TYR A 217 -23.40 12.49 0.46
N LYS A 218 -22.69 13.53 0.94
CA LYS A 218 -23.18 14.56 1.87
C LYS A 218 -23.69 14.02 3.23
N ALA A 219 -23.40 12.75 3.59
CA ALA A 219 -23.72 12.28 4.92
C ALA A 219 -22.82 12.94 5.98
N LYS A 220 -23.31 13.08 7.21
CA LYS A 220 -22.51 13.65 8.32
C LYS A 220 -21.40 12.70 8.84
N SER A 221 -21.36 11.44 8.40
CA SER A 221 -20.36 10.47 8.79
C SER A 221 -19.08 10.63 7.97
N PRO A 222 -17.89 10.53 8.56
CA PRO A 222 -16.61 10.55 7.82
C PRO A 222 -16.27 9.19 7.19
N ASN A 223 -17.16 8.21 7.27
CA ASN A 223 -16.95 6.87 6.72
C ASN A 223 -17.18 6.83 5.21
N PHE A 224 -16.57 5.86 4.54
CA PHE A 224 -16.74 5.55 3.13
C PHE A 224 -17.65 4.33 2.93
N SER A 225 -18.21 4.19 1.74
CA SER A 225 -18.89 2.98 1.27
C SER A 225 -18.80 2.90 -0.24
N PHE A 226 -18.56 1.71 -0.78
CA PHE A 226 -18.43 1.48 -2.23
C PHE A 226 -19.29 0.30 -2.72
N SER A 227 -19.90 -0.48 -1.84
CA SER A 227 -20.71 -1.67 -2.24
C SER A 227 -21.90 -1.31 -3.12
N GLY A 228 -22.58 -0.19 -2.84
CA GLY A 228 -23.66 0.32 -3.67
C GLY A 228 -23.19 0.73 -5.08
N LEU A 229 -22.02 1.35 -5.17
CA LEU A 229 -21.38 1.69 -6.44
C LEU A 229 -21.04 0.41 -7.25
N LYS A 230 -20.40 -0.57 -6.60
CA LYS A 230 -20.08 -1.86 -7.21
C LYS A 230 -21.30 -2.54 -7.80
N THR A 231 -22.41 -2.58 -7.06
CA THR A 231 -23.67 -3.19 -7.51
C THR A 231 -24.25 -2.46 -8.72
N ALA A 232 -24.24 -1.12 -8.71
CA ALA A 232 -24.71 -0.32 -9.85
C ALA A 232 -23.81 -0.52 -11.07
N PHE A 233 -22.49 -0.54 -10.88
CA PHE A 233 -21.53 -0.80 -11.96
C PHE A 233 -21.75 -2.17 -12.60
N SER A 234 -21.90 -3.23 -11.80
CA SER A 234 -22.19 -4.58 -12.28
C SER A 234 -23.44 -4.63 -13.13
N LYS A 235 -24.54 -3.98 -12.69
CA LYS A 235 -25.78 -3.90 -13.47
C LYS A 235 -25.57 -3.19 -14.81
N THR A 236 -24.79 -2.11 -14.82
CA THR A 236 -24.51 -1.36 -16.05
C THR A 236 -23.69 -2.20 -17.02
N VAL A 237 -22.60 -2.84 -16.57
CA VAL A 237 -21.74 -3.71 -17.39
C VAL A 237 -22.53 -4.84 -18.04
N ASN A 238 -23.51 -5.44 -17.33
CA ASN A 238 -24.34 -6.51 -17.86
C ASN A 238 -25.37 -6.04 -18.91
N ASN A 239 -25.63 -4.74 -19.01
CA ASN A 239 -26.65 -4.18 -19.89
C ASN A 239 -26.09 -3.38 -21.07
N VAL A 240 -24.76 -3.25 -21.19
CA VAL A 240 -24.10 -2.50 -22.28
C VAL A 240 -23.07 -3.36 -23.00
N ASP A 241 -22.78 -3.02 -24.24
CA ASP A 241 -21.63 -3.58 -24.95
C ASP A 241 -20.35 -2.98 -24.35
N ILE A 242 -19.59 -3.81 -23.61
CA ILE A 242 -18.36 -3.41 -22.93
C ILE A 242 -17.33 -2.90 -23.94
N ASN A 243 -17.20 -3.56 -25.12
CA ASN A 243 -16.17 -3.18 -26.08
C ASN A 243 -16.36 -1.73 -26.57
N ASN A 244 -17.58 -1.30 -26.77
CA ASN A 244 -17.92 0.04 -27.22
C ASN A 244 -17.93 1.06 -26.07
N ASN A 245 -18.04 0.62 -24.82
CA ASN A 245 -18.24 1.51 -23.65
C ASN A 245 -17.13 1.46 -22.62
N LYS A 246 -16.07 0.66 -22.80
CA LYS A 246 -15.02 0.42 -21.79
C LYS A 246 -14.35 1.69 -21.27
N HIS A 247 -14.09 2.67 -22.15
CA HIS A 247 -13.46 3.94 -21.79
C HIS A 247 -14.40 4.79 -20.93
N ASN A 248 -15.68 4.89 -21.32
CA ASN A 248 -16.69 5.64 -20.57
C ASN A 248 -17.03 4.97 -19.24
N LEU A 249 -17.10 3.63 -19.17
CA LEU A 249 -17.28 2.89 -17.93
C LEU A 249 -16.14 3.17 -16.96
N ALA A 250 -14.90 3.10 -17.43
CA ALA A 250 -13.72 3.36 -16.63
C ALA A 250 -13.68 4.83 -16.13
N ALA A 251 -13.93 5.80 -17.01
CA ALA A 251 -13.91 7.22 -16.68
C ALA A 251 -14.99 7.59 -15.65
N SER A 252 -16.24 7.14 -15.89
CA SER A 252 -17.36 7.41 -14.98
C SER A 252 -17.21 6.73 -13.62
N LEU A 253 -16.64 5.51 -13.57
CA LEU A 253 -16.33 4.83 -12.32
C LEU A 253 -15.27 5.57 -11.52
N GLN A 254 -14.13 5.88 -12.14
CA GLN A 254 -13.01 6.58 -11.50
C GLN A 254 -13.47 7.94 -10.96
N LYS A 255 -14.22 8.70 -11.74
CA LYS A 255 -14.83 9.98 -11.30
C LYS A 255 -15.70 9.79 -10.07
N THR A 256 -16.56 8.78 -10.06
CA THR A 256 -17.47 8.53 -8.94
C THR A 256 -16.71 8.17 -7.67
N ILE A 257 -15.70 7.30 -7.75
CA ILE A 257 -14.84 6.95 -6.60
C ILE A 257 -14.11 8.21 -6.09
N SER A 258 -13.53 9.01 -7.00
CA SER A 258 -12.84 10.25 -6.65
C SER A 258 -13.78 11.24 -5.95
N ASP A 259 -15.01 11.39 -6.42
CA ASP A 259 -16.02 12.27 -5.81
C ASP A 259 -16.42 11.77 -4.40
N CYS A 260 -16.52 10.46 -4.18
CA CYS A 260 -16.77 9.90 -2.85
C CYS A 260 -15.61 10.17 -1.89
N LEU A 261 -14.37 9.99 -2.35
CA LEU A 261 -13.18 10.30 -1.54
C LEU A 261 -13.11 11.80 -1.20
N LEU A 262 -13.31 12.65 -2.19
CA LEU A 262 -13.26 14.11 -2.02
C LEU A 262 -14.35 14.62 -1.06
N ASP A 263 -15.57 14.09 -1.15
CA ASP A 263 -16.69 14.50 -0.30
C ASP A 263 -16.44 14.17 1.19
N ARG A 264 -15.69 13.10 1.48
CA ARG A 264 -15.38 12.69 2.86
C ARG A 264 -14.15 13.38 3.45
N THR A 265 -13.27 13.92 2.61
CA THR A 265 -12.04 14.60 3.04
C THR A 265 -12.20 16.12 3.22
N LYS A 266 -13.32 16.69 2.79
CA LYS A 266 -13.69 18.09 3.00
C LYS A 266 -14.41 18.29 4.32
#